data_cd26c49516fe6534f00b1eee679c7020
#
_entry.id   cd26c49516fe6534f00b1eee679c7020
#
_cell.length_a   1.000
_cell.length_b   1.000
_cell.length_c   1.000
_cell.angle_alpha   90.00
_cell.angle_beta   90.00
_cell.angle_gamma   90.00
#
_symmetry.space_group_name_H-M   'P 1'
#
loop_
_entity.id
_entity.type
_entity.pdbx_description
1 polymer ?
#
loop_
_entity_poly.entity_id
_entity_poly.type
_entity_poly.pdbx_seq_one_letter_code
_entity_poly.pdbx_strand_id
1 'polypeptide(L)'
;MPIINENDTVSIAELKLGDNDMLSAQVAAMLHADLLVLLTDTDGLYTADPRTDPAAEHIDRVERVTPELEALAGGAGSANGTGGMATKVEGAKLASGAGVAVVICRSSEPGILARAVAGTARGTYFKAGSGMKTRLQWMAFYAQAKGNVYIDPGAAEALCKRGKSLLLSLIHI
;
A
#
# COMPACT_ATOMS: atom_id res chain seq x y z
N MET A 1 13.25 4.96 -20.65
CA MET A 1 12.65 4.42 -19.43
C MET A 1 13.27 5.17 -18.25
N PRO A 2 12.51 5.90 -17.43
CA PRO A 2 13.03 6.55 -16.23
C PRO A 2 13.44 5.50 -15.19
N ILE A 3 14.52 5.77 -14.45
CA ILE A 3 14.96 5.00 -13.29
C ILE A 3 14.88 5.95 -12.10
N ILE A 4 14.04 5.62 -11.12
CA ILE A 4 13.75 6.43 -9.94
C ILE A 4 14.25 5.69 -8.72
N ASN A 5 14.96 6.39 -7.84
CA ASN A 5 15.44 5.87 -6.58
C ASN A 5 15.20 6.89 -5.47
N GLU A 6 15.07 6.41 -4.26
CA GLU A 6 15.04 7.26 -3.07
C GLU A 6 16.34 8.05 -2.94
N ASN A 7 16.24 9.29 -2.45
CA ASN A 7 17.42 10.12 -2.20
C ASN A 7 17.77 10.13 -0.70
N ASP A 8 18.60 9.20 -0.30
CA ASP A 8 19.06 9.02 1.09
C ASP A 8 19.84 10.23 1.64
N THR A 9 20.34 11.11 0.75
CA THR A 9 21.20 12.25 1.16
C THR A 9 20.42 13.49 1.61
N VAL A 10 19.13 13.57 1.29
CA VAL A 10 18.24 14.73 1.61
C VAL A 10 17.06 14.32 2.49
N SER A 11 17.08 13.11 3.06
CA SER A 11 16.06 12.62 3.97
C SER A 11 16.09 13.45 5.25
N ILE A 12 15.34 14.56 5.26
CA ILE A 12 14.95 15.24 6.50
C ILE A 12 13.96 14.29 7.20
N ALA A 13 14.08 14.15 8.51
CA ALA A 13 13.31 13.22 9.36
C ALA A 13 11.77 13.35 9.25
N GLU A 14 11.27 14.31 8.51
CA GLU A 14 9.86 14.56 8.21
C GLU A 14 9.32 13.69 7.06
N LEU A 15 10.19 13.15 6.21
CA LEU A 15 9.85 12.20 5.16
C LEU A 15 10.35 10.81 5.57
N LYS A 16 9.70 10.19 6.55
CA LYS A 16 9.84 8.74 6.83
C LYS A 16 9.22 7.90 5.70
N LEU A 17 9.46 8.28 4.46
CA LEU A 17 9.09 7.56 3.25
C LEU A 17 10.30 6.77 2.74
N GLY A 18 11.17 6.34 3.65
CA GLY A 18 12.42 5.65 3.39
C GLY A 18 12.27 4.24 2.85
N ASP A 19 11.45 4.05 1.81
CA ASP A 19 11.37 2.74 1.16
C ASP A 19 10.96 2.91 -0.32
N ASN A 20 11.75 2.32 -1.20
CA ASN A 20 11.48 2.27 -2.63
C ASN A 20 10.14 1.57 -2.95
N ASP A 21 9.62 0.71 -2.07
CA ASP A 21 8.31 0.09 -2.23
C ASP A 21 7.20 1.15 -2.18
N MET A 22 7.26 2.04 -1.17
CA MET A 22 6.30 3.13 -1.04
C MET A 22 6.45 4.15 -2.17
N LEU A 23 7.69 4.50 -2.54
CA LEU A 23 7.95 5.41 -3.67
C LEU A 23 7.39 4.85 -4.98
N SER A 24 7.59 3.55 -5.25
CA SER A 24 7.06 2.89 -6.45
C SER A 24 5.53 2.88 -6.47
N ALA A 25 4.89 2.65 -5.32
CA ALA A 25 3.43 2.71 -5.18
C ALA A 25 2.88 4.12 -5.46
N GLN A 26 3.56 5.16 -4.96
CA GLN A 26 3.21 6.55 -5.22
C GLN A 26 3.34 6.90 -6.70
N VAL A 27 4.45 6.53 -7.33
CA VAL A 27 4.69 6.78 -8.77
C VAL A 27 3.63 6.04 -9.60
N ALA A 28 3.33 4.78 -9.29
CA ALA A 28 2.30 4.02 -9.98
C ALA A 28 0.92 4.67 -9.85
N ALA A 29 0.56 5.16 -8.67
CA ALA A 29 -0.69 5.87 -8.43
C ALA A 29 -0.76 7.20 -9.20
N MET A 30 0.33 7.97 -9.23
CA MET A 30 0.41 9.24 -9.96
C MET A 30 0.29 9.06 -11.48
N LEU A 31 0.87 8.00 -12.01
CA LEU A 31 0.83 7.68 -13.43
C LEU A 31 -0.44 6.93 -13.86
N HIS A 32 -1.31 6.59 -12.91
CA HIS A 32 -2.47 5.71 -13.15
C HIS A 32 -2.06 4.43 -13.87
N ALA A 33 -0.99 3.79 -13.38
CA ALA A 33 -0.49 2.55 -13.97
C ALA A 33 -1.53 1.43 -13.87
N ASP A 34 -1.55 0.52 -14.83
CA ASP A 34 -2.43 -0.66 -14.79
C ASP A 34 -1.92 -1.70 -13.80
N LEU A 35 -0.59 -1.81 -13.65
CA LEU A 35 0.07 -2.81 -12.83
C LEU A 35 1.34 -2.26 -12.19
N LEU A 36 1.51 -2.50 -10.90
CA LEU A 36 2.75 -2.36 -10.15
C LEU A 36 3.30 -3.75 -9.83
N VAL A 37 4.56 -4.01 -10.16
CA VAL A 37 5.24 -5.26 -9.82
C VAL A 37 6.29 -4.96 -8.76
N LEU A 38 6.11 -5.51 -7.56
CA LEU A 38 7.07 -5.45 -6.46
C LEU A 38 7.91 -6.73 -6.45
N LEU A 39 9.18 -6.60 -6.77
CA LEU A 39 10.12 -7.70 -6.78
C LEU A 39 10.77 -7.86 -5.40
N THR A 40 10.80 -9.10 -4.90
CA THR A 40 11.33 -9.42 -3.58
C THR A 40 12.12 -10.75 -3.61
N ASP A 41 12.69 -11.15 -2.50
CA ASP A 41 13.35 -12.45 -2.29
C ASP A 41 12.36 -13.59 -2.03
N THR A 42 11.11 -13.27 -1.69
CA THR A 42 10.04 -14.26 -1.47
C THR A 42 9.10 -14.32 -2.69
N ASP A 43 8.34 -15.40 -2.78
CA ASP A 43 7.37 -15.61 -3.87
C ASP A 43 5.96 -15.06 -3.53
N GLY A 44 5.84 -14.19 -2.54
CA GLY A 44 4.60 -13.53 -2.17
C GLY A 44 4.38 -13.47 -0.68
N LEU A 45 3.12 -13.25 -0.29
CA LEU A 45 2.67 -13.16 1.09
C LEU A 45 2.20 -14.53 1.58
N TYR A 46 2.44 -14.81 2.85
CA TYR A 46 2.02 -16.04 3.54
C TYR A 46 1.21 -15.70 4.79
N THR A 47 0.42 -16.67 5.26
CA THR A 47 -0.36 -16.56 6.51
C THR A 47 0.52 -16.52 7.76
N ALA A 48 1.76 -16.99 7.67
CA ALA A 48 2.80 -16.92 8.69
C ALA A 48 4.18 -16.96 8.01
N ASP A 49 5.27 -16.80 8.76
CA ASP A 49 6.60 -16.93 8.16
C ASP A 49 6.88 -18.42 7.81
N PRO A 50 7.02 -18.78 6.53
CA PRO A 50 7.23 -20.15 6.10
C PRO A 50 8.58 -20.75 6.56
N ARG A 51 9.49 -19.92 7.08
CA ARG A 51 10.78 -20.36 7.65
C ARG A 51 10.61 -20.89 9.07
N THR A 52 9.59 -20.41 9.79
CA THR A 52 9.35 -20.73 11.20
C THR A 52 8.11 -21.59 11.40
N ASP A 53 7.13 -21.46 10.51
CA ASP A 53 5.86 -22.20 10.58
C ASP A 53 5.65 -23.03 9.29
N PRO A 54 5.79 -24.37 9.38
CA PRO A 54 5.52 -25.26 8.25
C PRO A 54 4.06 -25.29 7.78
N ALA A 55 3.12 -24.76 8.60
CA ALA A 55 1.70 -24.65 8.26
C ALA A 55 1.38 -23.32 7.54
N ALA A 56 2.38 -22.49 7.27
CA ALA A 56 2.20 -21.24 6.56
C ALA A 56 1.69 -21.50 5.12
N GLU A 57 0.53 -20.95 4.81
CA GLU A 57 -0.09 -21.06 3.49
C GLU A 57 0.21 -19.81 2.66
N HIS A 58 0.50 -19.99 1.36
CA HIS A 58 0.70 -18.90 0.42
C HIS A 58 -0.63 -18.21 0.11
N ILE A 59 -0.63 -16.88 0.09
CA ILE A 59 -1.79 -16.07 -0.25
C ILE A 59 -1.67 -15.65 -1.71
N ASP A 60 -2.41 -16.33 -2.60
CA ASP A 60 -2.34 -16.05 -4.05
C ASP A 60 -3.00 -14.72 -4.40
N ARG A 61 -4.08 -14.36 -3.68
CA ARG A 61 -4.90 -13.20 -4.05
C ARG A 61 -5.46 -12.47 -2.84
N VAL A 62 -5.37 -11.15 -2.90
CA VAL A 62 -5.91 -10.21 -1.92
C VAL A 62 -6.91 -9.30 -2.62
N GLU A 63 -8.19 -9.41 -2.24
CA GLU A 63 -9.26 -8.54 -2.76
C GLU A 63 -9.20 -7.14 -2.15
N ARG A 64 -8.79 -7.06 -0.89
CA ARG A 64 -8.63 -5.80 -0.13
C ARG A 64 -7.66 -6.00 1.00
N VAL A 65 -6.78 -5.03 1.20
CA VAL A 65 -5.87 -5.04 2.36
C VAL A 65 -6.67 -4.67 3.60
N THR A 66 -6.69 -5.58 4.57
CA THR A 66 -7.35 -5.40 5.87
C THR A 66 -6.32 -5.19 6.97
N PRO A 67 -6.72 -4.66 8.16
CA PRO A 67 -5.80 -4.52 9.30
C PRO A 67 -5.17 -5.84 9.74
N GLU A 68 -5.91 -6.96 9.61
CA GLU A 68 -5.41 -8.30 9.93
C GLU A 68 -4.28 -8.71 8.98
N LEU A 69 -4.42 -8.39 7.68
CA LEU A 69 -3.39 -8.66 6.68
C LEU A 69 -2.14 -7.80 6.91
N GLU A 70 -2.33 -6.54 7.30
CA GLU A 70 -1.22 -5.65 7.69
C GLU A 70 -0.48 -6.20 8.92
N ALA A 71 -1.22 -6.69 9.91
CA ALA A 71 -0.63 -7.32 11.09
C ALA A 71 0.15 -8.59 10.76
N LEU A 72 -0.35 -9.43 9.83
CA LEU A 72 0.36 -10.60 9.32
C LEU A 72 1.68 -10.22 8.65
N ALA A 73 1.69 -9.21 7.82
CA ALA A 73 2.88 -8.72 7.12
C ALA A 73 3.90 -8.09 8.07
N GLY A 74 3.44 -7.44 9.15
CA GLY A 74 4.27 -6.85 10.21
C GLY A 74 4.74 -7.82 11.30
N GLY A 75 4.37 -9.11 11.21
CA GLY A 75 4.56 -10.12 12.24
C GLY A 75 6.00 -10.37 12.69
N ALA A 76 6.14 -11.03 13.81
CA ALA A 76 7.31 -11.24 14.66
C ALA A 76 8.59 -11.70 13.91
N GLY A 77 9.35 -10.78 13.39
CA GLY A 77 10.63 -11.05 12.71
C GLY A 77 11.35 -9.81 12.21
N SER A 78 10.67 -8.67 12.09
CA SER A 78 11.26 -7.47 11.50
C SER A 78 11.72 -6.44 12.54
N ALA A 79 12.31 -6.86 13.64
CA ALA A 79 12.87 -5.91 14.62
C ALA A 79 14.02 -5.03 14.06
N ASN A 80 14.54 -5.34 12.86
CA ASN A 80 15.64 -4.61 12.22
C ASN A 80 15.53 -4.46 10.69
N GLY A 81 14.35 -4.66 10.07
CA GLY A 81 14.20 -4.58 8.62
C GLY A 81 13.43 -3.34 8.17
N THR A 82 14.12 -2.26 7.82
CA THR A 82 13.60 -1.21 6.96
C THR A 82 13.44 -1.80 5.57
N GLY A 83 12.23 -2.17 5.14
CA GLY A 83 11.98 -2.72 3.79
C GLY A 83 11.44 -4.15 3.76
N GLY A 84 10.79 -4.62 4.81
CA GLY A 84 10.21 -5.96 4.89
C GLY A 84 8.88 -6.11 4.14
N MET A 85 8.22 -7.25 4.32
CA MET A 85 6.91 -7.53 3.74
C MET A 85 5.86 -6.48 4.14
N ALA A 86 5.97 -5.91 5.37
CA ALA A 86 5.08 -4.85 5.85
C ALA A 86 5.06 -3.63 4.94
N THR A 87 6.22 -3.13 4.51
CA THR A 87 6.32 -1.98 3.61
C THR A 87 5.75 -2.27 2.23
N LYS A 88 5.95 -3.51 1.73
CA LYS A 88 5.36 -3.96 0.46
C LYS A 88 3.83 -4.04 0.52
N VAL A 89 3.28 -4.52 1.64
CA VAL A 89 1.81 -4.56 1.85
C VAL A 89 1.26 -3.14 2.00
N GLU A 90 1.98 -2.24 2.67
CA GLU A 90 1.59 -0.84 2.78
C GLU A 90 1.60 -0.15 1.41
N GLY A 91 2.65 -0.36 0.61
CA GLY A 91 2.72 0.11 -0.77
C GLY A 91 1.60 -0.49 -1.64
N ALA A 92 1.33 -1.79 -1.50
CA ALA A 92 0.24 -2.44 -2.21
C ALA A 92 -1.15 -1.89 -1.81
N LYS A 93 -1.35 -1.55 -0.53
CA LYS A 93 -2.56 -0.89 -0.04
C LYS A 93 -2.77 0.46 -0.70
N LEU A 94 -1.72 1.29 -0.75
CA LEU A 94 -1.75 2.59 -1.39
C LEU A 94 -2.08 2.46 -2.88
N ALA A 95 -1.30 1.67 -3.62
CA ALA A 95 -1.47 1.52 -5.06
C ALA A 95 -2.83 0.91 -5.43
N SER A 96 -3.26 -0.16 -4.73
CA SER A 96 -4.56 -0.79 -4.97
C SER A 96 -5.72 0.15 -4.64
N GLY A 97 -5.63 0.92 -3.55
CA GLY A 97 -6.60 1.97 -3.22
C GLY A 97 -6.68 3.07 -4.28
N ALA A 98 -5.59 3.36 -4.96
CA ALA A 98 -5.52 4.29 -6.08
C ALA A 98 -6.05 3.70 -7.40
N GLY A 99 -6.39 2.43 -7.45
CA GLY A 99 -6.90 1.76 -8.65
C GLY A 99 -5.83 1.07 -9.50
N VAL A 100 -4.64 0.84 -8.96
CA VAL A 100 -3.53 0.12 -9.59
C VAL A 100 -3.52 -1.33 -9.09
N ALA A 101 -3.48 -2.31 -9.97
CA ALA A 101 -3.23 -3.70 -9.56
C ALA A 101 -1.78 -3.86 -9.08
N VAL A 102 -1.54 -4.73 -8.08
CA VAL A 102 -0.18 -4.97 -7.59
C VAL A 102 0.11 -6.45 -7.57
N VAL A 103 1.33 -6.83 -7.94
CA VAL A 103 1.85 -8.20 -7.80
C VAL A 103 3.15 -8.16 -7.00
N ILE A 104 3.22 -8.92 -5.91
CA ILE A 104 4.45 -9.18 -5.17
C ILE A 104 4.95 -10.55 -5.62
N CYS A 105 6.17 -10.61 -6.16
CA CYS A 105 6.72 -11.86 -6.70
C CYS A 105 8.25 -11.92 -6.56
N ARG A 106 8.78 -13.14 -6.72
CA ARG A 106 10.20 -13.42 -6.53
C ARG A 106 11.06 -12.88 -7.69
N SER A 107 12.05 -12.06 -7.37
CA SER A 107 12.95 -11.43 -8.35
C SER A 107 13.88 -12.40 -9.07
N SER A 108 14.26 -13.51 -8.40
CA SER A 108 15.22 -14.48 -8.95
C SER A 108 14.64 -15.40 -10.04
N GLU A 109 13.34 -15.33 -10.30
CA GLU A 109 12.71 -16.17 -11.34
C GLU A 109 12.93 -15.60 -12.75
N PRO A 110 13.47 -16.40 -13.69
CA PRO A 110 13.66 -15.95 -15.06
C PRO A 110 12.35 -15.54 -15.73
N GLY A 111 12.34 -14.38 -16.38
CA GLY A 111 11.17 -13.88 -17.10
C GLY A 111 10.00 -13.46 -16.23
N ILE A 112 10.21 -13.22 -14.93
CA ILE A 112 9.15 -12.92 -13.95
C ILE A 112 8.31 -11.71 -14.35
N LEU A 113 8.91 -10.66 -14.91
CA LEU A 113 8.17 -9.48 -15.36
C LEU A 113 7.17 -9.80 -16.47
N ALA A 114 7.61 -10.57 -17.48
CA ALA A 114 6.71 -11.00 -18.56
C ALA A 114 5.57 -11.86 -18.05
N ARG A 115 5.85 -12.75 -17.09
CA ARG A 115 4.83 -13.60 -16.45
C ARG A 115 3.90 -12.79 -15.55
N ALA A 116 4.40 -11.79 -14.85
CA ALA A 116 3.57 -10.89 -14.05
C ALA A 116 2.57 -10.13 -14.91
N VAL A 117 3.02 -9.58 -16.04
CA VAL A 117 2.14 -8.90 -17.02
C VAL A 117 1.14 -9.88 -17.65
N ALA A 118 1.56 -11.11 -17.92
CA ALA A 118 0.67 -12.17 -18.47
C ALA A 118 -0.28 -12.79 -17.42
N GLY A 119 -0.16 -12.41 -16.13
CA GLY A 119 -0.97 -12.98 -15.04
C GLY A 119 -0.62 -14.43 -14.70
N THR A 120 0.58 -14.90 -15.05
CA THR A 120 1.06 -16.28 -14.83
C THR A 120 2.23 -16.37 -13.85
N ALA A 121 2.64 -15.24 -13.28
CA ALA A 121 3.66 -15.22 -12.25
C ALA A 121 3.15 -15.87 -10.96
N ARG A 122 4.00 -16.68 -10.31
CA ARG A 122 3.75 -17.06 -8.92
C ARG A 122 4.03 -15.86 -8.04
N GLY A 123 3.06 -15.49 -7.21
CA GLY A 123 3.14 -14.33 -6.35
C GLY A 123 1.80 -14.01 -5.72
N THR A 124 1.75 -12.96 -4.91
CA THR A 124 0.51 -12.44 -4.34
C THR A 124 -0.02 -11.30 -5.20
N TYR A 125 -1.21 -11.48 -5.74
CA TYR A 125 -1.91 -10.47 -6.52
C TYR A 125 -2.86 -9.66 -5.63
N PHE A 126 -2.73 -8.35 -5.66
CA PHE A 126 -3.64 -7.40 -5.01
C PHE A 126 -4.51 -6.75 -6.08
N LYS A 127 -5.81 -6.91 -5.91
CA LYS A 127 -6.79 -6.39 -6.85
C LYS A 127 -6.84 -4.87 -6.81
N ALA A 128 -6.87 -4.25 -7.99
CA ALA A 128 -7.15 -2.83 -8.12
C ALA A 128 -8.51 -2.48 -7.50
N GLY A 129 -8.52 -1.49 -6.63
CA GLY A 129 -9.75 -0.92 -6.10
C GLY A 129 -10.53 -0.13 -7.16
N SER A 130 -11.66 0.45 -6.76
CA SER A 130 -12.49 1.28 -7.65
C SER A 130 -11.81 2.58 -8.12
N GLY A 131 -10.61 2.84 -7.63
CA GLY A 131 -9.89 4.09 -7.85
C GLY A 131 -10.55 5.28 -7.15
N MET A 132 -9.74 6.20 -6.66
CA MET A 132 -10.24 7.47 -6.16
C MET A 132 -9.88 8.58 -7.15
N LYS A 133 -10.68 9.66 -7.20
CA LYS A 133 -10.29 10.86 -7.94
C LYS A 133 -8.93 11.35 -7.43
N THR A 134 -8.04 11.75 -8.33
CA THR A 134 -6.65 12.15 -8.03
C THR A 134 -6.51 13.09 -6.83
N ARG A 135 -7.42 14.07 -6.69
CA ARG A 135 -7.45 14.97 -5.54
C ARG A 135 -7.69 14.24 -4.21
N LEU A 136 -8.60 13.26 -4.19
CA LEU A 136 -8.89 12.47 -2.98
C LEU A 136 -7.75 11.51 -2.65
N GLN A 137 -7.09 10.95 -3.67
CA GLN A 137 -5.88 10.14 -3.49
C GLN A 137 -4.79 10.95 -2.78
N TRP A 138 -4.52 12.16 -3.27
CA TRP A 138 -3.52 13.03 -2.66
C TRP A 138 -3.85 13.32 -1.18
N MET A 139 -5.10 13.65 -0.88
CA MET A 139 -5.53 13.92 0.50
C MET A 139 -5.47 12.67 1.38
N ALA A 140 -5.79 11.49 0.85
CA ALA A 140 -5.83 10.25 1.63
C ALA A 140 -4.44 9.67 1.90
N PHE A 141 -3.48 9.83 0.98
CA PHE A 141 -2.20 9.12 1.04
C PHE A 141 -1.00 10.02 1.28
N TYR A 142 -1.10 11.31 0.96
CA TYR A 142 0.05 12.23 1.06
C TYR A 142 -0.14 13.33 2.10
N ALA A 143 -1.38 13.67 2.46
CA ALA A 143 -1.63 14.69 3.45
C ALA A 143 -1.45 14.11 4.86
N GLN A 144 -0.47 14.61 5.61
CA GLN A 144 -0.33 14.27 7.02
C GLN A 144 -1.42 14.99 7.82
N ALA A 145 -2.14 14.25 8.67
CA ALA A 145 -3.08 14.82 9.61
C ALA A 145 -2.31 15.68 10.64
N LYS A 146 -2.64 16.97 10.72
CA LYS A 146 -2.00 17.91 11.67
C LYS A 146 -2.77 18.05 12.97
N GLY A 147 -3.90 17.35 13.12
CA GLY A 147 -4.74 17.41 14.31
C GLY A 147 -6.01 16.59 14.16
N ASN A 148 -6.81 16.57 15.21
CA ASN A 148 -8.10 15.90 15.27
C ASN A 148 -9.22 16.92 15.36
N VAL A 149 -10.33 16.66 14.68
CA VAL A 149 -11.57 17.44 14.79
C VAL A 149 -12.61 16.54 15.42
N TYR A 150 -13.16 16.95 16.55
CA TYR A 150 -14.25 16.23 17.21
C TYR A 150 -15.58 16.74 16.66
N ILE A 151 -16.39 15.83 16.18
CA ILE A 151 -17.70 16.14 15.59
C ILE A 151 -18.81 15.41 16.35
N ASP A 152 -20.01 15.99 16.37
CA ASP A 152 -21.18 15.35 16.96
C ASP A 152 -21.71 14.20 16.06
N PRO A 153 -22.57 13.32 16.61
CA PRO A 153 -23.12 12.18 15.83
C PRO A 153 -23.92 12.61 14.59
N GLY A 154 -24.58 13.74 14.60
CA GLY A 154 -25.34 14.26 13.47
C GLY A 154 -24.42 14.72 12.33
N ALA A 155 -23.31 15.41 12.66
CA ALA A 155 -22.28 15.79 11.70
C ALA A 155 -21.59 14.54 11.12
N ALA A 156 -21.29 13.53 11.94
CA ALA A 156 -20.73 12.27 11.50
C ALA A 156 -21.66 11.55 10.50
N GLU A 157 -22.96 11.48 10.78
CA GLU A 157 -23.93 10.89 9.87
C GLU A 157 -24.05 11.68 8.56
N ALA A 158 -24.04 13.01 8.62
CA ALA A 158 -24.11 13.88 7.44
C ALA A 158 -22.89 13.69 6.53
N LEU A 159 -21.71 13.60 7.10
CA LEU A 159 -20.47 13.38 6.36
C LEU A 159 -20.41 11.96 5.77
N CYS A 160 -20.59 10.93 6.59
CA CYS A 160 -20.31 9.54 6.21
C CYS A 160 -21.45 8.93 5.36
N LYS A 161 -22.71 9.26 5.66
CA LYS A 161 -23.86 8.65 4.99
C LYS A 161 -24.49 9.52 3.91
N ARG A 162 -24.47 10.85 4.09
CA ARG A 162 -25.16 11.77 3.17
C ARG A 162 -24.21 12.53 2.24
N GLY A 163 -22.90 12.28 2.33
CA GLY A 163 -21.89 12.92 1.48
C GLY A 163 -21.86 14.45 1.57
N LYS A 164 -22.24 15.01 2.74
CA LYS A 164 -22.21 16.45 2.98
C LYS A 164 -20.81 16.90 3.35
N SER A 165 -20.55 18.20 3.24
CA SER A 165 -19.30 18.83 3.67
C SER A 165 -19.45 19.41 5.06
N LEU A 166 -18.37 19.38 5.87
CA LEU A 166 -18.31 20.07 7.14
C LEU A 166 -18.08 21.58 6.88
N LEU A 167 -18.99 22.43 7.36
CA LEU A 167 -18.79 23.87 7.30
C LEU A 167 -17.94 24.32 8.49
N LEU A 168 -16.75 24.87 8.21
CA LEU A 168 -15.84 25.39 9.23
C LEU A 168 -16.46 26.49 10.11
N SER A 169 -17.47 27.20 9.61
CA SER A 169 -18.21 28.23 10.38
C SER A 169 -19.03 27.68 11.56
N LEU A 170 -19.23 26.37 11.63
CA LEU A 170 -19.93 25.71 12.75
C LEU A 170 -18.98 25.09 13.77
N ILE A 171 -17.68 25.22 13.57
CA ILE A 171 -16.67 24.78 14.52
C ILE A 171 -16.40 25.95 15.46
N HIS A 172 -17.06 25.96 16.61
CA HIS A 172 -16.62 26.80 17.72
C HIS A 172 -15.35 26.18 18.31
N ILE A 173 -14.24 26.88 18.14
CA ILE A 173 -12.94 26.58 18.76
C ILE A 173 -13.00 27.06 20.22
#